data_551440bb757b3f5f3f3fd469948fdf1f
#
_entry.id   551440bb757b3f5f3f3fd469948fdf1f
#
_cell.length_a   1.000
_cell.length_b   1.000
_cell.length_c   1.000
_cell.angle_alpha   90.00
_cell.angle_beta   90.00
_cell.angle_gamma   90.00
#
_symmetry.space_group_name_H-M   'P 1'
#
loop_
_entity.id
_entity.type
_entity.pdbx_description
1 polymer ?
#
loop_
_entity_poly.entity_id
_entity_poly.type
_entity_poly.pdbx_seq_one_letter_code
_entity_poly.pdbx_strand_id
1 'polypeptide(L)'
;MSELGYSPKNLKFDDDGRKKLIKGITTIASAVKSTLGPSGQTVLIESPHHTHGITVTKDGVTVAKAVDLLDPVENLAVRMMKEAADRTATEAGDGTTTAIVLTEALVSNGFELLKADGVNKTEVLRDLVSLTKEVCNELKRVSKKITPRRLRDVATISANNDKNLGKIISDVYSKVGKNGIVTVDKSQTSDTHYETTNGLKVDRGYSSDLFINDHRKDECILEDTYILVSDA
;
A
#
# COMPACT_ATOMS: atom_id res chain seq x y z
N MET A 1 -4.31 -25.92 23.15
CA MET A 1 -4.19 -25.01 24.31
C MET A 1 -2.85 -24.32 24.14
N SER A 2 -2.83 -23.14 23.52
CA SER A 2 -1.60 -22.33 23.44
C SER A 2 -1.40 -21.69 24.81
N GLU A 3 -0.35 -22.08 25.51
CA GLU A 3 0.14 -21.35 26.67
C GLU A 3 0.32 -19.89 26.25
N LEU A 4 -0.42 -19.01 26.89
CA LEU A 4 -0.17 -17.57 26.86
C LEU A 4 1.19 -17.35 27.55
N GLY A 5 2.27 -17.59 26.81
CA GLY A 5 3.61 -17.42 27.26
C GLY A 5 3.81 -15.98 27.69
N TYR A 6 4.07 -15.76 28.96
CA TYR A 6 4.51 -14.49 29.51
C TYR A 6 5.75 -14.00 28.73
N SER A 7 5.57 -12.96 27.92
CA SER A 7 6.65 -12.33 27.15
C SER A 7 7.05 -11.02 27.85
N PRO A 8 8.13 -11.00 28.61
CA PRO A 8 8.59 -9.79 29.29
C PRO A 8 8.92 -8.69 28.26
N LYS A 9 8.53 -7.46 28.58
CA LYS A 9 8.81 -6.30 27.73
C LYS A 9 10.17 -5.73 28.07
N ASN A 10 10.99 -5.48 27.04
CA ASN A 10 12.23 -4.73 27.18
C ASN A 10 11.92 -3.24 27.04
N LEU A 11 12.00 -2.50 28.15
CA LEU A 11 11.67 -1.08 28.19
C LEU A 11 12.95 -0.24 28.00
N LYS A 12 12.91 0.69 27.06
CA LYS A 12 13.99 1.64 26.74
C LYS A 12 13.45 3.05 26.82
N PHE A 13 14.02 3.86 27.72
CA PHE A 13 13.58 5.24 27.99
C PHE A 13 14.66 6.29 27.71
N ASP A 14 15.85 5.86 27.37
CA ASP A 14 17.03 6.67 27.19
C ASP A 14 17.20 7.21 25.75
N ASP A 15 18.20 8.06 25.58
CA ASP A 15 18.55 8.62 24.27
C ASP A 15 19.08 7.56 23.30
N ASP A 16 19.64 6.46 23.81
CA ASP A 16 20.08 5.34 22.96
C ASP A 16 18.88 4.69 22.26
N GLY A 17 17.80 4.44 23.00
CA GLY A 17 16.55 3.93 22.43
C GLY A 17 16.01 4.85 21.34
N ARG A 18 16.03 6.16 21.55
CA ARG A 18 15.60 7.16 20.54
C ARG A 18 16.48 7.15 19.30
N LYS A 19 17.79 7.13 19.47
CA LYS A 19 18.76 7.06 18.35
C LYS A 19 18.53 5.81 17.50
N LYS A 20 18.29 4.66 18.14
CA LYS A 20 17.98 3.41 17.46
C LYS A 20 16.66 3.47 16.66
N LEU A 21 15.60 4.07 17.23
CA LEU A 21 14.35 4.28 16.49
C LEU A 21 14.58 5.15 15.24
N ILE A 22 15.29 6.27 15.37
CA ILE A 22 15.63 7.13 14.22
C ILE A 22 16.45 6.35 13.19
N LYS A 23 17.44 5.59 13.62
CA LYS A 23 18.24 4.77 12.71
C LYS A 23 17.40 3.77 11.95
N GLY A 24 16.45 3.10 12.60
CA GLY A 24 15.49 2.21 11.94
C GLY A 24 14.65 2.93 10.87
N ILE A 25 14.10 4.11 11.21
CA ILE A 25 13.34 4.96 10.27
C ILE A 25 14.20 5.37 9.07
N THR A 26 15.42 5.86 9.32
CA THR A 26 16.32 6.31 8.24
C THR A 26 16.76 5.15 7.36
N THR A 27 16.97 3.97 7.93
CA THR A 27 17.37 2.77 7.16
C THR A 27 16.29 2.36 6.18
N ILE A 28 15.04 2.18 6.62
CA ILE A 28 13.94 1.82 5.71
C ILE A 28 13.65 2.94 4.71
N ALA A 29 13.69 4.20 5.15
CA ALA A 29 13.47 5.33 4.25
C ALA A 29 14.56 5.42 3.16
N SER A 30 15.82 5.15 3.49
CA SER A 30 16.91 5.14 2.51
C SER A 30 16.74 4.05 1.46
N ALA A 31 16.30 2.86 1.87
CA ALA A 31 16.01 1.77 0.94
C ALA A 31 14.88 2.15 -0.04
N VAL A 32 13.79 2.73 0.50
CA VAL A 32 12.62 3.09 -0.29
C VAL A 32 12.84 4.34 -1.15
N LYS A 33 13.61 5.32 -0.68
CA LYS A 33 13.97 6.54 -1.44
C LYS A 33 14.63 6.24 -2.78
N SER A 34 15.36 5.12 -2.89
CA SER A 34 16.01 4.72 -4.14
C SER A 34 15.02 4.47 -5.29
N THR A 35 13.75 4.17 -4.97
CA THR A 35 12.69 3.91 -5.95
C THR A 35 11.88 5.14 -6.32
N LEU A 36 12.11 6.30 -5.68
CA LEU A 36 11.28 7.48 -5.79
C LEU A 36 11.50 8.23 -7.12
N GLY A 37 10.39 8.60 -7.75
CA GLY A 37 10.35 9.52 -8.87
C GLY A 37 10.79 8.93 -10.21
N PRO A 38 10.89 9.76 -11.26
CA PRO A 38 11.19 9.29 -12.62
C PRO A 38 12.59 8.68 -12.78
N SER A 39 13.51 9.03 -11.89
CA SER A 39 14.87 8.45 -11.83
C SER A 39 14.98 7.30 -10.82
N GLY A 40 13.84 6.81 -10.32
CA GLY A 40 13.81 5.70 -9.36
C GLY A 40 14.51 4.46 -9.89
N GLN A 41 15.38 3.89 -9.06
CA GLN A 41 16.17 2.72 -9.40
C GLN A 41 15.39 1.43 -9.13
N THR A 42 15.76 0.38 -9.85
CA THR A 42 15.30 -0.98 -9.58
C THR A 42 16.08 -1.55 -8.40
N VAL A 43 15.36 -2.15 -7.45
CA VAL A 43 15.91 -2.80 -6.26
C VAL A 43 15.88 -4.31 -6.45
N LEU A 44 16.95 -4.97 -6.07
CA LEU A 44 17.05 -6.42 -5.99
C LEU A 44 16.84 -6.84 -4.53
N ILE A 45 15.91 -7.75 -4.30
CA ILE A 45 15.56 -8.25 -2.99
C ILE A 45 15.72 -9.76 -3.01
N GLU A 46 16.36 -10.33 -2.00
CA GLU A 46 16.38 -11.77 -1.80
C GLU A 46 14.95 -12.26 -1.50
N SER A 47 14.49 -13.25 -2.26
CA SER A 47 13.13 -13.78 -2.10
C SER A 47 13.05 -14.72 -0.90
N PRO A 48 12.17 -14.45 0.09
CA PRO A 48 12.01 -15.32 1.25
C PRO A 48 11.35 -16.67 0.90
N HIS A 49 10.72 -16.78 -0.27
CA HIS A 49 9.93 -17.95 -0.66
C HIS A 49 10.66 -18.94 -1.57
N HIS A 50 11.80 -18.56 -2.10
CA HIS A 50 12.58 -19.41 -2.99
C HIS A 50 14.05 -19.40 -2.58
N THR A 51 14.61 -20.55 -2.29
CA THR A 51 16.05 -20.71 -2.10
C THR A 51 16.76 -20.19 -3.35
N HIS A 52 17.53 -19.10 -3.23
CA HIS A 52 18.20 -18.40 -4.33
C HIS A 52 17.28 -17.59 -5.28
N GLY A 53 16.02 -17.33 -4.89
CA GLY A 53 15.14 -16.44 -5.65
C GLY A 53 15.48 -14.97 -5.45
N ILE A 54 15.44 -14.17 -6.53
CA ILE A 54 15.62 -12.72 -6.48
C ILE A 54 14.32 -12.06 -6.96
N THR A 55 13.81 -11.14 -6.16
CA THR A 55 12.72 -10.27 -6.56
C THR A 55 13.30 -8.96 -7.09
N VAL A 56 12.93 -8.60 -8.31
CA VAL A 56 13.33 -7.36 -8.97
C VAL A 56 12.14 -6.41 -8.99
N THR A 57 12.24 -5.26 -8.33
CA THR A 57 11.11 -4.34 -8.21
C THR A 57 11.53 -2.88 -8.22
N LYS A 58 10.62 -2.01 -8.63
CA LYS A 58 10.67 -0.55 -8.44
C LYS A 58 9.60 -0.06 -7.46
N ASP A 59 8.78 -0.97 -6.96
CA ASP A 59 7.70 -0.64 -6.05
C ASP A 59 8.21 -0.43 -4.63
N GLY A 60 7.99 0.77 -4.11
CA GLY A 60 8.44 1.15 -2.77
C GLY A 60 7.77 0.36 -1.64
N VAL A 61 6.54 -0.13 -1.84
CA VAL A 61 5.86 -1.00 -0.84
C VAL A 61 6.55 -2.34 -0.73
N THR A 62 6.85 -2.96 -1.86
CA THR A 62 7.56 -4.25 -1.92
C THR A 62 8.94 -4.12 -1.27
N VAL A 63 9.65 -3.02 -1.56
CA VAL A 63 10.95 -2.73 -0.92
C VAL A 63 10.78 -2.55 0.59
N ALA A 64 9.81 -1.74 1.03
CA ALA A 64 9.56 -1.51 2.45
C ALA A 64 9.25 -2.81 3.21
N LYS A 65 8.41 -3.67 2.64
CA LYS A 65 8.04 -4.96 3.24
C LYS A 65 9.21 -5.91 3.42
N ALA A 66 10.22 -5.83 2.58
CA ALA A 66 11.40 -6.68 2.63
C ALA A 66 12.46 -6.23 3.65
N VAL A 67 12.38 -5.00 4.16
CA VAL A 67 13.34 -4.49 5.15
C VAL A 67 13.03 -5.06 6.52
N ASP A 68 13.92 -5.89 7.08
CA ASP A 68 13.90 -6.31 8.47
C ASP A 68 15.30 -6.11 9.08
N LEU A 69 15.35 -5.60 10.32
CA LEU A 69 16.58 -5.28 10.99
C LEU A 69 16.81 -6.21 12.19
N LEU A 70 18.08 -6.53 12.45
CA LEU A 70 18.48 -7.44 13.53
C LEU A 70 18.25 -6.83 14.93
N ASP A 71 18.48 -5.52 15.09
CA ASP A 71 18.22 -4.86 16.37
C ASP A 71 16.72 -4.70 16.60
N PRO A 72 16.15 -5.24 17.69
CA PRO A 72 14.72 -5.22 17.94
C PRO A 72 14.13 -3.81 18.04
N VAL A 73 14.90 -2.83 18.55
CA VAL A 73 14.44 -1.45 18.71
C VAL A 73 14.41 -0.74 17.34
N GLU A 74 15.46 -0.92 16.52
CA GLU A 74 15.49 -0.42 15.16
C GLU A 74 14.34 -1.05 14.34
N ASN A 75 14.12 -2.36 14.50
CA ASN A 75 13.07 -3.07 13.77
C ASN A 75 11.65 -2.68 14.20
N LEU A 76 11.47 -2.23 15.45
CA LEU A 76 10.18 -1.69 15.89
C LEU A 76 9.80 -0.46 15.06
N ALA A 77 10.74 0.45 14.83
CA ALA A 77 10.54 1.61 13.98
C ALA A 77 10.24 1.22 12.51
N VAL A 78 10.96 0.23 11.98
CA VAL A 78 10.69 -0.32 10.64
C VAL A 78 9.26 -0.85 10.53
N ARG A 79 8.76 -1.60 11.52
CA ARG A 79 7.38 -2.10 11.54
C ARG A 79 6.35 -0.97 11.52
N MET A 80 6.55 0.10 12.28
CA MET A 80 5.68 1.27 12.26
C MET A 80 5.66 1.94 10.88
N MET A 81 6.81 2.05 10.22
CA MET A 81 6.91 2.59 8.88
C MET A 81 6.21 1.71 7.83
N LYS A 82 6.35 0.38 7.96
CA LYS A 82 5.62 -0.59 7.11
C LYS A 82 4.11 -0.43 7.26
N GLU A 83 3.60 -0.31 8.49
CA GLU A 83 2.18 -0.10 8.75
C GLU A 83 1.67 1.20 8.13
N ALA A 84 2.43 2.29 8.25
CA ALA A 84 2.07 3.56 7.62
C ALA A 84 1.99 3.45 6.08
N ALA A 85 2.94 2.72 5.48
CA ALA A 85 2.94 2.45 4.04
C ALA A 85 1.74 1.58 3.61
N ASP A 86 1.43 0.53 4.36
CA ASP A 86 0.30 -0.35 4.08
C ASP A 86 -1.05 0.37 4.20
N ARG A 87 -1.22 1.22 5.21
CA ARG A 87 -2.42 2.07 5.32
C ARG A 87 -2.56 3.01 4.14
N THR A 88 -1.47 3.65 3.72
CA THR A 88 -1.49 4.53 2.54
C THR A 88 -1.84 3.75 1.26
N ALA A 89 -1.30 2.55 1.09
CA ALA A 89 -1.64 1.68 -0.04
C ALA A 89 -3.13 1.30 -0.05
N THR A 90 -3.68 0.96 1.12
CA THR A 90 -5.08 0.54 1.26
C THR A 90 -6.06 1.68 1.05
N GLU A 91 -5.77 2.86 1.59
CA GLU A 91 -6.69 4.00 1.56
C GLU A 91 -6.60 4.82 0.27
N ALA A 92 -5.38 5.01 -0.27
CA ALA A 92 -5.12 5.87 -1.42
C ALA A 92 -4.73 5.08 -2.70
N GLY A 93 -4.29 3.85 -2.57
CA GLY A 93 -3.82 3.02 -3.69
C GLY A 93 -2.46 3.40 -4.24
N ASP A 94 -1.88 4.51 -3.80
CA ASP A 94 -0.57 5.04 -4.24
C ASP A 94 0.03 5.97 -3.18
N GLY A 95 1.28 6.41 -3.39
CA GLY A 95 1.95 7.38 -2.51
C GLY A 95 2.66 6.78 -1.31
N THR A 96 2.83 5.48 -1.25
CA THR A 96 3.50 4.75 -0.14
C THR A 96 4.94 5.19 0.06
N THR A 97 5.72 5.30 -1.02
CA THR A 97 7.09 5.83 -0.99
C THR A 97 7.11 7.25 -0.45
N THR A 98 6.19 8.09 -0.90
CA THR A 98 6.06 9.49 -0.43
C THR A 98 5.74 9.54 1.06
N ALA A 99 4.82 8.68 1.55
CA ALA A 99 4.47 8.61 2.95
C ALA A 99 5.68 8.25 3.84
N ILE A 100 6.48 7.26 3.44
CA ILE A 100 7.71 6.88 4.14
C ILE A 100 8.72 8.03 4.18
N VAL A 101 8.94 8.70 3.05
CA VAL A 101 9.90 9.81 2.94
C VAL A 101 9.46 11.00 3.78
N LEU A 102 8.18 11.36 3.75
CA LEU A 102 7.62 12.44 4.56
C LEU A 102 7.69 12.11 6.06
N THR A 103 7.38 10.88 6.45
CA THR A 103 7.46 10.46 7.84
C THR A 103 8.90 10.56 8.37
N GLU A 104 9.86 10.08 7.60
CA GLU A 104 11.29 10.19 7.97
C GLU A 104 11.71 11.64 8.10
N ALA A 105 11.35 12.50 7.14
CA ALA A 105 11.69 13.92 7.18
C ALA A 105 11.06 14.63 8.38
N LEU A 106 9.79 14.38 8.68
CA LEU A 106 9.10 14.97 9.83
C LEU A 106 9.71 14.53 11.15
N VAL A 107 10.01 13.24 11.31
CA VAL A 107 10.62 12.71 12.54
C VAL A 107 12.05 13.25 12.71
N SER A 108 12.88 13.21 11.67
CA SER A 108 14.27 13.65 11.75
C SER A 108 14.37 15.14 12.04
N ASN A 109 13.64 15.98 11.31
CA ASN A 109 13.65 17.42 11.53
C ASN A 109 12.99 17.81 12.86
N GLY A 110 11.90 17.14 13.24
CA GLY A 110 11.25 17.33 14.54
C GLY A 110 12.19 17.02 15.70
N PHE A 111 12.98 15.97 15.56
CA PHE A 111 13.97 15.58 16.55
C PHE A 111 15.09 16.61 16.71
N GLU A 112 15.60 17.14 15.58
CA GLU A 112 16.61 18.21 15.61
C GLU A 112 16.03 19.49 16.25
N LEU A 113 14.80 19.86 15.90
CA LEU A 113 14.13 21.00 16.50
C LEU A 113 13.99 20.88 18.03
N LEU A 114 13.65 19.70 18.51
CA LEU A 114 13.47 19.42 19.94
C LEU A 114 14.77 19.41 20.76
N LYS A 115 15.95 19.46 20.12
CA LYS A 115 17.24 19.62 20.79
C LYS A 115 17.54 21.08 21.16
N ALA A 116 16.85 22.03 20.56
CA ALA A 116 17.06 23.44 20.84
C ALA A 116 16.49 23.80 22.23
N ASP A 117 17.25 24.63 22.96
CA ASP A 117 16.85 25.10 24.28
C ASP A 117 15.55 25.93 24.21
N GLY A 118 14.66 25.70 25.15
CA GLY A 118 13.39 26.43 25.26
C GLY A 118 12.26 25.94 24.33
N VAL A 119 12.48 24.92 23.51
CA VAL A 119 11.43 24.36 22.64
C VAL A 119 10.50 23.47 23.44
N ASN A 120 9.20 23.79 23.42
CA ASN A 120 8.16 23.01 24.06
C ASN A 120 7.67 21.90 23.14
N LYS A 121 7.96 20.65 23.48
CA LYS A 121 7.54 19.47 22.71
C LYS A 121 6.03 19.42 22.43
N THR A 122 5.21 19.78 23.41
CA THR A 122 3.75 19.73 23.27
C THR A 122 3.24 20.76 22.28
N GLU A 123 3.86 21.94 22.26
CA GLU A 123 3.52 22.99 21.26
C GLU A 123 3.92 22.56 19.86
N VAL A 124 5.14 22.06 19.69
CA VAL A 124 5.61 21.55 18.37
C VAL A 124 4.66 20.48 17.82
N LEU A 125 4.22 19.54 18.64
CA LEU A 125 3.29 18.50 18.19
C LEU A 125 1.91 19.07 17.84
N ARG A 126 1.42 20.06 18.59
CA ARG A 126 0.14 20.73 18.34
C ARG A 126 0.18 21.51 17.02
N ASP A 127 1.28 22.25 16.82
CA ASP A 127 1.50 23.02 15.60
C ASP A 127 1.65 22.12 14.37
N LEU A 128 2.36 21.01 14.49
CA LEU A 128 2.48 20.02 13.43
C LEU A 128 1.10 19.48 13.00
N VAL A 129 0.22 19.15 13.95
CA VAL A 129 -1.15 18.69 13.65
C VAL A 129 -1.97 19.79 12.98
N SER A 130 -1.86 21.04 13.43
CA SER A 130 -2.55 22.18 12.84
C SER A 130 -2.10 22.45 11.41
N LEU A 131 -0.79 22.54 11.18
CA LEU A 131 -0.19 22.77 9.86
C LEU A 131 -0.52 21.62 8.88
N THR A 132 -0.55 20.39 9.36
CA THR A 132 -0.97 19.26 8.53
C THR A 132 -2.40 19.42 8.00
N LYS A 133 -3.32 19.90 8.84
CA LYS A 133 -4.70 20.18 8.40
C LYS A 133 -4.75 21.30 7.34
N GLU A 134 -3.96 22.34 7.51
CA GLU A 134 -3.87 23.44 6.54
C GLU A 134 -3.34 22.93 5.19
N VAL A 135 -2.26 22.16 5.19
CA VAL A 135 -1.70 21.54 3.99
C VAL A 135 -2.73 20.63 3.31
N CYS A 136 -3.45 19.79 4.07
CA CYS A 136 -4.51 18.93 3.53
C CYS A 136 -5.65 19.74 2.88
N ASN A 137 -6.03 20.89 3.47
CA ASN A 137 -7.05 21.75 2.90
C ASN A 137 -6.56 22.40 1.60
N GLU A 138 -5.31 22.84 1.56
CA GLU A 138 -4.70 23.39 0.36
C GLU A 138 -4.59 22.34 -0.76
N LEU A 139 -4.19 21.12 -0.44
CA LEU A 139 -4.18 20.01 -1.39
C LEU A 139 -5.58 19.73 -1.97
N LYS A 140 -6.63 19.79 -1.15
CA LYS A 140 -8.02 19.69 -1.63
C LYS A 140 -8.39 20.81 -2.58
N ARG A 141 -7.94 22.03 -2.30
CA ARG A 141 -8.20 23.23 -3.13
C ARG A 141 -7.54 23.13 -4.52
N VAL A 142 -6.31 22.64 -4.57
CA VAL A 142 -5.57 22.50 -5.83
C VAL A 142 -5.89 21.22 -6.59
N SER A 143 -6.54 20.24 -5.95
CA SER A 143 -6.92 18.99 -6.60
C SER A 143 -7.89 19.22 -7.75
N LYS A 144 -7.76 18.42 -8.80
CA LYS A 144 -8.59 18.51 -10.02
C LYS A 144 -9.27 17.17 -10.26
N LYS A 145 -10.55 17.22 -10.65
CA LYS A 145 -11.29 16.02 -11.06
C LYS A 145 -10.59 15.33 -12.22
N ILE A 146 -10.57 14.01 -12.17
CA ILE A 146 -10.01 13.20 -13.23
C ILE A 146 -10.89 13.25 -14.48
N THR A 147 -10.26 13.44 -15.64
CA THR A 147 -10.89 13.34 -16.96
C THR A 147 -10.39 12.05 -17.65
N PRO A 148 -11.06 11.53 -18.70
CA PRO A 148 -10.59 10.34 -19.42
C PRO A 148 -9.13 10.44 -19.89
N ARG A 149 -8.70 11.62 -20.35
CA ARG A 149 -7.30 11.85 -20.74
C ARG A 149 -6.36 11.74 -19.54
N ARG A 150 -6.70 12.39 -18.42
CA ARG A 150 -5.90 12.31 -17.19
C ARG A 150 -5.89 10.92 -16.59
N LEU A 151 -6.99 10.17 -16.74
CA LEU A 151 -7.04 8.78 -16.31
C LEU A 151 -5.97 7.94 -17.03
N ARG A 152 -5.78 8.16 -18.34
CA ARG A 152 -4.73 7.50 -19.10
C ARG A 152 -3.33 7.90 -18.62
N ASP A 153 -3.11 9.18 -18.34
CA ASP A 153 -1.83 9.66 -17.84
C ASP A 153 -1.50 9.04 -16.47
N VAL A 154 -2.48 8.99 -15.56
CA VAL A 154 -2.34 8.34 -14.24
C VAL A 154 -2.07 6.85 -14.39
N ALA A 155 -2.87 6.15 -15.21
CA ALA A 155 -2.67 4.72 -15.46
C ALA A 155 -1.30 4.41 -16.07
N THR A 156 -0.81 5.28 -16.97
CA THR A 156 0.52 5.13 -17.57
C THR A 156 1.62 5.27 -16.53
N ILE A 157 1.51 6.26 -15.62
CA ILE A 157 2.48 6.46 -14.54
C ILE A 157 2.46 5.26 -13.59
N SER A 158 1.29 4.80 -13.18
CA SER A 158 1.12 3.64 -12.30
C SER A 158 1.63 2.33 -12.94
N ALA A 159 1.56 2.24 -14.26
CA ALA A 159 2.14 1.14 -15.05
C ALA A 159 3.65 1.34 -15.37
N ASN A 160 4.38 2.08 -14.56
CA ASN A 160 5.81 2.35 -14.74
C ASN A 160 6.15 2.97 -16.11
N ASN A 161 5.33 3.92 -16.57
CA ASN A 161 5.41 4.60 -17.88
C ASN A 161 5.14 3.70 -19.11
N ASP A 162 4.54 2.52 -18.91
CA ASP A 162 4.06 1.70 -20.02
C ASP A 162 2.76 2.28 -20.60
N LYS A 163 2.88 2.88 -21.79
CA LYS A 163 1.75 3.52 -22.48
C LYS A 163 0.70 2.53 -22.96
N ASN A 164 1.10 1.27 -23.25
CA ASN A 164 0.18 0.24 -23.73
C ASN A 164 -0.68 -0.25 -22.55
N LEU A 165 -0.06 -0.57 -21.42
CA LEU A 165 -0.79 -0.91 -20.20
C LEU A 165 -1.65 0.26 -19.72
N GLY A 166 -1.12 1.47 -19.71
CA GLY A 166 -1.88 2.66 -19.35
C GLY A 166 -3.12 2.89 -20.22
N LYS A 167 -3.03 2.60 -21.52
CA LYS A 167 -4.17 2.64 -22.43
C LYS A 167 -5.19 1.57 -22.07
N ILE A 168 -4.79 0.31 -21.92
CA ILE A 168 -5.67 -0.81 -21.58
C ILE A 168 -6.43 -0.50 -20.28
N ILE A 169 -5.73 -0.11 -19.23
CA ILE A 169 -6.32 0.24 -17.93
C ILE A 169 -7.33 1.40 -18.09
N SER A 170 -6.95 2.46 -18.80
CA SER A 170 -7.84 3.61 -19.03
C SER A 170 -9.09 3.23 -19.80
N ASP A 171 -8.97 2.36 -20.80
CA ASP A 171 -10.10 1.89 -21.61
C ASP A 171 -11.05 1.01 -20.79
N VAL A 172 -10.50 0.15 -19.92
CA VAL A 172 -11.28 -0.67 -18.97
C VAL A 172 -12.09 0.22 -18.04
N TYR A 173 -11.46 1.14 -17.31
CA TYR A 173 -12.16 2.04 -16.39
C TYR A 173 -13.17 2.96 -17.06
N SER A 174 -12.91 3.34 -18.32
CA SER A 174 -13.87 4.11 -19.10
C SER A 174 -15.13 3.32 -19.47
N LYS A 175 -15.00 2.00 -19.67
CA LYS A 175 -16.12 1.09 -19.97
C LYS A 175 -16.90 0.70 -18.72
N VAL A 176 -16.19 0.32 -17.66
CA VAL A 176 -16.80 -0.19 -16.42
C VAL A 176 -17.42 0.93 -15.58
N GLY A 177 -16.92 2.17 -15.72
CA GLY A 177 -17.41 3.32 -15.00
C GLY A 177 -16.93 3.37 -13.53
N LYS A 178 -17.46 4.33 -12.77
CA LYS A 178 -16.99 4.63 -11.40
C LYS A 178 -17.26 3.52 -10.39
N ASN A 179 -18.33 2.76 -10.59
CA ASN A 179 -18.80 1.74 -9.64
C ASN A 179 -18.43 0.33 -10.11
N GLY A 180 -17.69 0.22 -11.21
CA GLY A 180 -17.29 -1.07 -11.74
C GLY A 180 -16.08 -1.63 -11.01
N ILE A 181 -16.04 -2.95 -10.90
CA ILE A 181 -14.95 -3.69 -10.29
C ILE A 181 -14.00 -4.14 -11.41
N VAL A 182 -12.72 -3.92 -11.21
CA VAL A 182 -11.66 -4.36 -12.13
C VAL A 182 -10.75 -5.31 -11.36
N THR A 183 -10.61 -6.52 -11.87
CA THR A 183 -9.68 -7.54 -11.35
C THR A 183 -8.56 -7.78 -12.34
N VAL A 184 -7.41 -8.24 -11.87
CA VAL A 184 -6.25 -8.57 -12.68
C VAL A 184 -5.91 -10.03 -12.45
N ASP A 185 -5.94 -10.81 -13.54
CA ASP A 185 -5.63 -12.24 -13.53
C ASP A 185 -4.52 -12.58 -14.53
N LYS A 186 -3.90 -13.75 -14.34
CA LYS A 186 -2.93 -14.26 -15.31
C LYS A 186 -3.66 -14.80 -16.54
N SER A 187 -3.31 -14.28 -17.71
CA SER A 187 -3.80 -14.81 -18.97
C SER A 187 -3.07 -16.12 -19.35
N GLN A 188 -3.79 -16.99 -20.05
CA GLN A 188 -3.20 -18.18 -20.70
C GLN A 188 -2.63 -17.85 -22.08
N THR A 189 -2.87 -16.62 -22.59
CA THR A 189 -2.34 -16.13 -23.85
C THR A 189 -1.10 -15.26 -23.63
N SER A 190 -0.30 -15.07 -24.68
CA SER A 190 0.88 -14.21 -24.64
C SER A 190 0.56 -12.71 -24.56
N ASP A 191 -0.65 -12.34 -24.94
CA ASP A 191 -1.05 -10.93 -25.07
C ASP A 191 -1.86 -10.47 -23.86
N THR A 192 -1.57 -9.25 -23.41
CA THR A 192 -2.37 -8.58 -22.38
C THR A 192 -3.66 -8.06 -23.00
N HIS A 193 -4.79 -8.56 -22.55
CA HIS A 193 -6.12 -8.15 -22.99
C HIS A 193 -7.07 -7.99 -21.80
N TYR A 194 -8.24 -7.47 -22.04
CA TYR A 194 -9.28 -7.39 -21.02
C TYR A 194 -10.60 -7.93 -21.55
N GLU A 195 -11.37 -8.46 -20.63
CA GLU A 195 -12.75 -8.90 -20.87
C GLU A 195 -13.69 -8.10 -19.98
N THR A 196 -14.91 -7.88 -20.44
CA THR A 196 -15.95 -7.23 -19.65
C THR A 196 -17.12 -8.18 -19.49
N THR A 197 -17.56 -8.37 -18.25
CA THR A 197 -18.76 -9.15 -17.94
C THR A 197 -19.79 -8.25 -17.27
N ASN A 198 -21.07 -8.56 -17.48
CA ASN A 198 -22.13 -7.92 -16.71
C ASN A 198 -22.31 -8.69 -15.40
N GLY A 199 -22.18 -8.00 -14.28
CA GLY A 199 -22.27 -8.60 -12.96
C GLY A 199 -20.94 -8.67 -12.21
N LEU A 200 -20.95 -9.32 -11.06
CA LEU A 200 -19.80 -9.53 -10.18
C LEU A 200 -19.43 -11.01 -10.20
N LYS A 201 -18.18 -11.32 -10.52
CA LYS A 201 -17.61 -12.65 -10.34
C LYS A 201 -16.96 -12.74 -8.96
N VAL A 202 -17.37 -13.71 -8.17
CA VAL A 202 -16.78 -14.02 -6.86
C VAL A 202 -16.12 -15.40 -6.97
N ASP A 203 -14.85 -15.52 -6.56
CA ASP A 203 -14.10 -16.79 -6.62
C ASP A 203 -14.49 -17.73 -5.47
N ARG A 204 -15.80 -17.85 -5.23
CA ARG A 204 -16.38 -18.82 -4.30
C ARG A 204 -17.68 -19.34 -4.88
N GLY A 205 -17.82 -20.66 -4.90
CA GLY A 205 -19.00 -21.33 -5.35
C GLY A 205 -20.08 -21.48 -4.27
N TYR A 206 -21.06 -22.31 -4.53
CA TYR A 206 -22.10 -22.68 -3.56
C TYR A 206 -21.50 -23.36 -2.32
N SER A 207 -22.16 -23.22 -1.19
CA SER A 207 -21.70 -23.78 0.10
C SER A 207 -21.98 -25.29 0.24
N SER A 208 -22.80 -25.88 -0.64
CA SER A 208 -23.15 -27.29 -0.63
C SER A 208 -23.60 -27.73 -2.02
N ASP A 209 -23.25 -28.94 -2.44
CA ASP A 209 -23.67 -29.56 -3.72
C ASP A 209 -25.18 -29.71 -3.82
N LEU A 210 -25.92 -29.63 -2.71
CA LEU A 210 -27.37 -29.64 -2.69
C LEU A 210 -28.03 -28.42 -3.37
N PHE A 211 -27.25 -27.35 -3.61
CA PHE A 211 -27.70 -26.16 -4.33
C PHE A 211 -27.63 -26.32 -5.86
N ILE A 212 -26.99 -27.39 -6.37
CA ILE A 212 -26.91 -27.63 -7.81
C ILE A 212 -28.31 -27.91 -8.36
N ASN A 213 -28.75 -27.13 -9.33
CA ASN A 213 -30.01 -27.30 -10.04
C ASN A 213 -29.84 -27.66 -11.52
N ASP A 214 -28.65 -27.44 -12.08
CA ASP A 214 -28.26 -27.99 -13.39
C ASP A 214 -27.14 -29.03 -13.22
N HIS A 215 -27.55 -30.29 -13.09
CA HIS A 215 -26.64 -31.42 -12.93
C HIS A 215 -25.81 -31.78 -14.17
N ARG A 216 -26.12 -31.19 -15.35
CA ARG A 216 -25.33 -31.45 -16.55
C ARG A 216 -24.06 -30.60 -16.60
N LYS A 217 -24.15 -29.42 -16.03
CA LYS A 217 -23.06 -28.44 -16.00
C LYS A 217 -22.42 -28.24 -14.62
N ASP A 218 -22.98 -28.91 -13.62
CA ASP A 218 -22.57 -28.74 -12.21
C ASP A 218 -22.74 -27.28 -11.74
N GLU A 219 -23.85 -26.64 -12.16
CA GLU A 219 -24.12 -25.23 -11.87
C GLU A 219 -25.36 -25.06 -10.99
N CYS A 220 -25.37 -23.97 -10.22
CA CYS A 220 -26.54 -23.46 -9.52
C CYS A 220 -26.96 -22.14 -10.20
N ILE A 221 -28.06 -22.18 -10.96
CA ILE A 221 -28.59 -21.01 -11.68
C ILE A 221 -29.86 -20.57 -10.97
N LEU A 222 -29.86 -19.33 -10.50
CA LEU A 222 -31.00 -18.71 -9.85
C LEU A 222 -31.38 -17.45 -10.64
N GLU A 223 -32.60 -17.39 -11.15
CA GLU A 223 -33.12 -16.26 -11.92
C GLU A 223 -33.96 -15.36 -11.02
N ASP A 224 -33.90 -14.04 -11.25
CA ASP A 224 -34.68 -13.01 -10.53
C ASP A 224 -34.60 -13.10 -9.00
N THR A 225 -33.43 -13.44 -8.48
CA THR A 225 -33.24 -13.73 -7.06
C THR A 225 -32.88 -12.49 -6.26
N TYR A 226 -33.49 -12.35 -5.07
CA TYR A 226 -33.05 -11.37 -4.07
C TYR A 226 -31.74 -11.81 -3.43
N ILE A 227 -30.79 -10.89 -3.35
CA ILE A 227 -29.46 -11.14 -2.76
C ILE A 227 -29.41 -10.47 -1.39
N LEU A 228 -29.14 -11.24 -0.35
CA LEU A 228 -28.83 -10.75 0.99
C LEU A 228 -27.33 -10.84 1.22
N VAL A 229 -26.71 -9.72 1.56
CA VAL A 229 -25.28 -9.65 1.98
C VAL A 229 -25.26 -9.40 3.48
N SER A 230 -24.53 -10.24 4.23
CA SER A 230 -24.40 -10.13 5.69
C SER A 230 -22.99 -10.49 6.11
N ASP A 231 -22.51 -9.82 7.15
CA ASP A 231 -21.23 -10.09 7.83
C ASP A 231 -21.37 -11.11 8.98
N ALA A 232 -22.50 -11.81 9.07
CA ALA A 232 -22.81 -12.74 10.14
C ALA A 232 -22.10 -14.09 10.03
#